data_306696352b5b4f69f2303834a42387d7
#
_entry.id   306696352b5b4f69f2303834a42387d7
#
_cell.length_a   1.000
_cell.length_b   1.000
_cell.length_c   1.000
_cell.angle_alpha   90.00
_cell.angle_beta   90.00
_cell.angle_gamma   90.00
#
_symmetry.space_group_name_H-M   'P 1'
#
loop_
_entity.id
_entity.type
_entity.pdbx_description
1 polymer ?
#
loop_
_entity_poly.entity_id
_entity_poly.type
_entity_poly.pdbx_seq_one_letter_code
_entity_poly.pdbx_strand_id
1 'polypeptide(L)'
;MSELNKIALQILSNGKGILAADESTATMTKRLDSVKVHSDENNRLLFRQTLFSSSSMSECIGGVILYDETIRQRTSNGKTIPELINSSGSLVGIKVDTGAKILAGSKEEKITEGLDGLRERLNEYYELGARFTKWRGVYLISDKYPSKLSISSNAHALARYAALVQEAGMVPIIEPEVLMDGDHSAKDCLMKTSEVINKCYEAVSYTH
;
A
#
# COMPACT_ATOMS: atom_id res chain seq x y z
N MET A 1 16.33 12.71 -15.74
CA MET A 1 15.62 11.76 -14.85
C MET A 1 14.55 12.56 -14.12
N SER A 2 13.28 12.11 -14.15
CA SER A 2 12.18 12.82 -13.48
C SER A 2 12.35 12.76 -11.97
N GLU A 3 11.68 13.63 -11.22
CA GLU A 3 11.70 13.61 -9.76
C GLU A 3 11.13 12.29 -9.21
N LEU A 4 10.05 11.77 -9.82
CA LEU A 4 9.47 10.47 -9.47
C LEU A 4 10.48 9.32 -9.61
N ASN A 5 11.30 9.33 -10.66
CA ASN A 5 12.34 8.31 -10.83
C ASN A 5 13.41 8.39 -9.74
N LYS A 6 13.77 9.60 -9.29
CA LYS A 6 14.72 9.77 -8.18
C LYS A 6 14.16 9.20 -6.88
N ILE A 7 12.89 9.48 -6.56
CA ILE A 7 12.18 8.94 -5.40
C ILE A 7 12.18 7.40 -5.45
N ALA A 8 11.78 6.82 -6.59
CA ALA A 8 11.72 5.37 -6.75
C ALA A 8 13.11 4.71 -6.56
N LEU A 9 14.16 5.28 -7.12
CA LEU A 9 15.54 4.80 -6.96
C LEU A 9 16.03 4.97 -5.52
N GLN A 10 15.67 6.06 -4.85
CA GLN A 10 16.06 6.30 -3.46
C GLN A 10 15.48 5.25 -2.51
N ILE A 11 14.22 4.85 -2.70
CA ILE A 11 13.55 3.82 -1.88
C ILE A 11 14.35 2.50 -1.90
N LEU A 12 14.89 2.13 -3.07
CA LEU A 12 15.59 0.86 -3.27
C LEU A 12 17.11 1.00 -3.25
N SER A 13 17.64 2.18 -2.94
CA SER A 13 19.08 2.42 -2.96
C SER A 13 19.81 1.54 -1.94
N ASN A 14 21.01 1.10 -2.28
CA ASN A 14 21.88 0.29 -1.43
C ASN A 14 21.25 -1.04 -0.95
N GLY A 15 20.35 -1.62 -1.74
CA GLY A 15 19.71 -2.89 -1.42
C GLY A 15 18.67 -2.81 -0.30
N LYS A 16 18.18 -1.60 0.02
CA LYS A 16 17.14 -1.40 1.02
C LYS A 16 15.78 -1.89 0.53
N GLY A 17 14.93 -2.27 1.47
CA GLY A 17 13.55 -2.67 1.23
C GLY A 17 12.52 -1.63 1.69
N ILE A 18 11.26 -1.99 1.54
CA ILE A 18 10.11 -1.20 2.02
C ILE A 18 9.49 -1.91 3.22
N LEU A 19 9.30 -1.18 4.31
CA LEU A 19 8.55 -1.65 5.47
C LEU A 19 7.06 -1.33 5.30
N ALA A 20 6.23 -2.36 5.21
CA ALA A 20 4.77 -2.20 5.25
C ALA A 20 4.31 -2.11 6.70
N ALA A 21 3.88 -0.93 7.13
CA ALA A 21 3.31 -0.64 8.46
C ALA A 21 1.92 0.00 8.31
N ASP A 22 1.20 -0.41 7.26
CA ASP A 22 -0.05 0.18 6.79
C ASP A 22 -1.30 -0.61 7.19
N GLU A 23 -1.17 -1.50 8.17
CA GLU A 23 -2.32 -2.25 8.67
C GLU A 23 -3.45 -1.31 9.08
N SER A 24 -4.65 -1.62 8.58
CA SER A 24 -5.86 -0.92 9.05
C SER A 24 -6.06 -1.12 10.56
N THR A 25 -6.82 -0.24 11.20
CA THR A 25 -7.17 -0.38 12.62
C THR A 25 -7.71 -1.76 12.93
N ALA A 26 -8.59 -2.32 12.09
CA ALA A 26 -9.13 -3.66 12.29
C ALA A 26 -8.06 -4.77 12.22
N THR A 27 -7.10 -4.65 11.31
CA THR A 27 -5.98 -5.61 11.20
C THR A 27 -5.03 -5.49 12.39
N MET A 28 -4.72 -4.26 12.80
CA MET A 28 -3.86 -4.02 13.95
C MET A 28 -4.52 -4.51 15.24
N THR A 29 -5.83 -4.32 15.41
CA THR A 29 -6.59 -4.86 16.54
C THR A 29 -6.44 -6.37 16.63
N LYS A 30 -6.63 -7.10 15.55
CA LYS A 30 -6.43 -8.58 15.54
C LYS A 30 -5.02 -8.98 15.96
N ARG A 31 -4.00 -8.23 15.56
CA ARG A 31 -2.60 -8.50 15.94
C ARG A 31 -2.36 -8.26 17.42
N LEU A 32 -2.82 -7.12 17.95
CA LEU A 32 -2.66 -6.78 19.37
C LEU A 32 -3.47 -7.73 20.27
N ASP A 33 -4.69 -8.09 19.88
CA ASP A 33 -5.53 -9.04 20.62
C ASP A 33 -4.86 -10.43 20.71
N SER A 34 -4.17 -10.86 19.64
CA SER A 34 -3.47 -12.15 19.63
C SER A 34 -2.37 -12.26 20.69
N VAL A 35 -1.83 -11.13 21.13
CA VAL A 35 -0.85 -11.03 22.21
C VAL A 35 -1.43 -10.42 23.49
N LYS A 36 -2.77 -10.34 23.58
CA LYS A 36 -3.54 -9.86 24.74
C LYS A 36 -3.23 -8.38 25.09
N VAL A 37 -2.93 -7.56 24.10
CA VAL A 37 -2.75 -6.11 24.22
C VAL A 37 -4.00 -5.42 23.69
N HIS A 38 -4.58 -4.51 24.49
CA HIS A 38 -5.75 -3.73 24.06
C HIS A 38 -5.39 -2.81 22.87
N SER A 39 -6.26 -2.78 21.86
CA SER A 39 -6.04 -1.97 20.66
C SER A 39 -6.64 -0.57 20.81
N ASP A 40 -5.99 0.27 21.58
CA ASP A 40 -6.23 1.71 21.57
C ASP A 40 -5.22 2.44 20.65
N GLU A 41 -5.41 3.73 20.47
CA GLU A 41 -4.55 4.55 19.62
C GLU A 41 -3.09 4.56 20.09
N ASN A 42 -2.87 4.62 21.41
CA ASN A 42 -1.54 4.66 22.00
C ASN A 42 -0.77 3.35 21.77
N ASN A 43 -1.43 2.21 21.96
CA ASN A 43 -0.81 0.90 21.74
C ASN A 43 -0.52 0.65 20.25
N ARG A 44 -1.39 1.11 19.34
CA ARG A 44 -1.12 1.05 17.90
C ARG A 44 0.06 1.94 17.50
N LEU A 45 0.13 3.14 18.07
CA LEU A 45 1.27 4.04 17.87
C LEU A 45 2.55 3.43 18.44
N LEU A 46 2.55 2.94 19.68
CA LEU A 46 3.70 2.35 20.32
C LEU A 46 4.28 1.18 19.52
N PHE A 47 3.42 0.30 19.01
CA PHE A 47 3.84 -0.81 18.14
C PHE A 47 4.62 -0.30 16.93
N ARG A 48 4.07 0.67 16.21
CA ARG A 48 4.68 1.23 15.00
C ARG A 48 5.93 2.06 15.30
N GLN A 49 5.86 2.90 16.35
CA GLN A 49 7.02 3.69 16.77
C GLN A 49 8.21 2.82 17.15
N THR A 50 7.97 1.66 17.79
CA THR A 50 9.04 0.72 18.15
C THR A 50 9.77 0.23 16.89
N LEU A 51 9.04 -0.09 15.80
CA LEU A 51 9.65 -0.46 14.54
C LEU A 51 10.46 0.70 13.93
N PHE A 52 9.86 1.90 13.89
CA PHE A 52 10.49 3.08 13.27
C PHE A 52 11.67 3.63 14.04
N SER A 53 11.78 3.30 15.32
CA SER A 53 12.91 3.69 16.18
C SER A 53 14.05 2.67 16.23
N SER A 54 13.95 1.59 15.46
CA SER A 54 15.02 0.58 15.39
C SER A 54 16.31 1.19 14.82
N SER A 55 17.44 0.88 15.43
CA SER A 55 18.76 1.32 14.96
C SER A 55 19.09 0.84 13.54
N SER A 56 18.54 -0.31 13.14
CA SER A 56 18.77 -0.90 11.81
C SER A 56 17.89 -0.30 10.71
N MET A 57 16.97 0.62 11.04
CA MET A 57 16.11 1.27 10.03
C MET A 57 16.94 1.91 8.91
N SER A 58 17.99 2.65 9.27
CA SER A 58 18.86 3.37 8.32
C SER A 58 19.62 2.44 7.38
N GLU A 59 19.84 1.19 7.77
CA GLU A 59 20.60 0.21 7.00
C GLU A 59 19.71 -0.58 6.03
N CYS A 60 18.49 -0.95 6.47
CA CYS A 60 17.66 -1.93 5.78
C CYS A 60 16.44 -1.31 5.08
N ILE A 61 15.94 -0.16 5.52
CA ILE A 61 14.67 0.39 5.08
C ILE A 61 14.87 1.68 4.30
N GLY A 62 14.42 1.70 3.06
CA GLY A 62 14.42 2.89 2.19
C GLY A 62 13.07 3.61 2.16
N GLY A 63 11.98 2.92 2.50
CA GLY A 63 10.64 3.49 2.57
C GLY A 63 9.75 2.79 3.58
N VAL A 64 8.80 3.50 4.16
CA VAL A 64 7.81 2.97 5.10
C VAL A 64 6.41 3.33 4.61
N ILE A 65 5.54 2.34 4.42
CA ILE A 65 4.14 2.57 4.09
C ILE A 65 3.36 2.74 5.39
N LEU A 66 2.70 3.86 5.56
CA LEU A 66 1.89 4.19 6.72
C LEU A 66 0.39 3.98 6.47
N TYR A 67 -0.37 3.91 7.56
CA TYR A 67 -1.82 4.05 7.58
C TYR A 67 -2.21 5.49 7.91
N ASP A 68 -3.41 5.94 7.51
CA ASP A 68 -3.88 7.32 7.69
C ASP A 68 -3.79 7.83 9.14
N GLU A 69 -4.20 7.01 10.12
CA GLU A 69 -4.03 7.35 11.54
C GLU A 69 -2.58 7.68 11.87
N THR A 70 -1.65 6.86 11.42
CA THR A 70 -0.25 6.91 11.82
C THR A 70 0.51 8.09 11.23
N ILE A 71 0.24 8.47 9.97
CA ILE A 71 0.92 9.62 9.36
C ILE A 71 0.61 10.94 10.09
N ARG A 72 -0.53 11.00 10.80
CA ARG A 72 -0.99 12.17 11.56
C ARG A 72 -0.50 12.20 13.01
N GLN A 73 0.04 11.07 13.49
CA GLN A 73 0.44 10.92 14.91
C GLN A 73 1.80 11.54 15.21
N ARG A 74 2.03 11.76 16.49
CA ARG A 74 3.30 12.25 17.04
C ARG A 74 3.82 11.31 18.11
N THR A 75 5.12 11.22 18.18
CA THR A 75 5.83 10.53 19.26
C THR A 75 5.68 11.25 20.58
N SER A 76 6.00 10.60 21.69
CA SER A 76 5.96 11.20 23.04
C SER A 76 6.86 12.44 23.22
N ASN A 77 7.90 12.57 22.40
CA ASN A 77 8.79 13.75 22.38
C ASN A 77 8.35 14.84 21.36
N GLY A 78 7.14 14.73 20.81
CA GLY A 78 6.51 15.72 19.94
C GLY A 78 6.88 15.67 18.47
N LYS A 79 7.84 14.82 18.03
CA LYS A 79 8.14 14.61 16.60
C LYS A 79 6.94 13.97 15.90
N THR A 80 6.65 14.38 14.67
CA THR A 80 5.71 13.65 13.83
C THR A 80 6.28 12.29 13.42
N ILE A 81 5.43 11.33 13.11
CA ILE A 81 5.90 10.02 12.61
C ILE A 81 6.65 10.17 11.29
N PRO A 82 6.24 11.03 10.31
CA PRO A 82 7.06 11.35 9.15
C PRO A 82 8.47 11.88 9.49
N GLU A 83 8.59 12.79 10.45
CA GLU A 83 9.91 13.28 10.91
C GLU A 83 10.78 12.18 11.51
N LEU A 84 10.18 11.26 12.29
CA LEU A 84 10.88 10.11 12.85
C LEU A 84 11.45 9.21 11.74
N ILE A 85 10.63 8.85 10.75
CA ILE A 85 11.04 8.00 9.62
C ILE A 85 12.12 8.69 8.77
N ASN A 86 11.92 9.96 8.45
CA ASN A 86 12.90 10.72 7.66
C ASN A 86 14.26 10.85 8.37
N SER A 87 14.28 10.87 9.71
CA SER A 87 15.53 10.94 10.48
C SER A 87 16.42 9.69 10.33
N SER A 88 15.85 8.55 9.88
CA SER A 88 16.60 7.35 9.51
C SER A 88 17.06 7.33 8.03
N GLY A 89 16.71 8.36 7.26
CA GLY A 89 16.97 8.40 5.81
C GLY A 89 15.96 7.63 4.96
N SER A 90 14.88 7.11 5.57
CA SER A 90 13.79 6.43 4.88
C SER A 90 12.76 7.42 4.36
N LEU A 91 12.11 7.12 3.22
CA LEU A 91 11.00 7.91 2.70
C LEU A 91 9.66 7.44 3.29
N VAL A 92 8.74 8.38 3.42
CA VAL A 92 7.38 8.12 3.89
C VAL A 92 6.48 7.77 2.73
N GLY A 93 5.76 6.68 2.86
CA GLY A 93 4.67 6.26 1.99
C GLY A 93 3.36 6.14 2.73
N ILE A 94 2.25 6.03 2.00
CA ILE A 94 0.91 5.97 2.55
C ILE A 94 0.01 5.02 1.76
N LYS A 95 -0.74 4.17 2.47
CA LYS A 95 -1.84 3.39 1.91
C LYS A 95 -3.02 4.31 1.65
N VAL A 96 -3.49 4.38 0.40
CA VAL A 96 -4.55 5.31 0.00
C VAL A 96 -5.86 4.64 -0.42
N ASP A 97 -5.88 3.32 -0.59
CA ASP A 97 -7.13 2.60 -0.80
C ASP A 97 -8.00 2.58 0.47
N THR A 98 -9.31 2.48 0.31
CA THR A 98 -10.29 2.42 1.41
C THR A 98 -10.77 1.00 1.71
N GLY A 99 -10.10 0.00 1.13
CA GLY A 99 -10.34 -1.42 1.35
C GLY A 99 -11.11 -2.11 0.23
N ALA A 100 -11.04 -3.43 0.25
CA ALA A 100 -11.68 -4.29 -0.73
C ALA A 100 -13.13 -4.61 -0.34
N LYS A 101 -14.07 -4.44 -1.28
CA LYS A 101 -15.50 -4.72 -1.17
C LYS A 101 -15.89 -5.82 -2.15
N ILE A 102 -17.05 -6.43 -1.95
CA ILE A 102 -17.58 -7.39 -2.92
C ILE A 102 -17.80 -6.68 -4.27
N LEU A 103 -17.27 -7.24 -5.33
CA LEU A 103 -17.46 -6.74 -6.69
C LEU A 103 -18.91 -6.97 -7.12
N ALA A 104 -19.60 -5.89 -7.51
CA ALA A 104 -20.96 -6.00 -8.01
C ALA A 104 -21.02 -6.96 -9.22
N GLY A 105 -21.95 -7.90 -9.16
CA GLY A 105 -22.06 -8.98 -10.16
C GLY A 105 -21.23 -10.23 -9.84
N SER A 106 -20.42 -10.23 -8.77
CA SER A 106 -19.76 -11.42 -8.24
C SER A 106 -20.21 -11.70 -6.81
N LYS A 107 -20.11 -12.97 -6.38
CA LYS A 107 -20.41 -13.38 -5.00
C LYS A 107 -19.16 -13.40 -4.10
N GLU A 108 -18.00 -13.56 -4.67
CA GLU A 108 -16.76 -13.85 -3.94
C GLU A 108 -15.62 -12.89 -4.28
N GLU A 109 -15.60 -12.38 -5.51
CA GLU A 109 -14.53 -11.49 -5.95
C GLU A 109 -14.69 -10.09 -5.37
N LYS A 110 -13.58 -9.39 -5.30
CA LYS A 110 -13.52 -8.06 -4.69
C LYS A 110 -13.05 -7.00 -5.67
N ILE A 111 -13.51 -5.79 -5.42
CA ILE A 111 -12.99 -4.55 -5.99
C ILE A 111 -12.44 -3.69 -4.85
N THR A 112 -11.30 -3.08 -5.06
CA THR A 112 -10.76 -2.13 -4.08
C THR A 112 -11.26 -0.73 -4.40
N GLU A 113 -11.80 -0.08 -3.39
CA GLU A 113 -12.38 1.27 -3.48
C GLU A 113 -11.41 2.33 -2.96
N GLY A 114 -11.73 3.62 -3.20
CA GLY A 114 -10.95 4.75 -2.70
C GLY A 114 -10.57 5.80 -3.75
N LEU A 115 -11.09 5.71 -4.99
CA LEU A 115 -10.83 6.74 -6.01
C LEU A 115 -11.57 8.05 -5.74
N ASP A 116 -12.74 7.97 -5.10
CA ASP A 116 -13.52 9.15 -4.77
C ASP A 116 -12.78 10.02 -3.74
N GLY A 117 -12.61 11.31 -4.03
CA GLY A 117 -11.85 12.25 -3.21
C GLY A 117 -10.37 11.92 -3.07
N LEU A 118 -9.82 11.07 -3.96
CA LEU A 118 -8.42 10.67 -3.86
C LEU A 118 -7.47 11.84 -4.13
N ARG A 119 -7.79 12.71 -5.09
CA ARG A 119 -6.92 13.86 -5.44
C ARG A 119 -6.68 14.77 -4.24
N GLU A 120 -7.73 15.08 -3.49
CA GLU A 120 -7.67 15.94 -2.31
C GLU A 120 -6.84 15.26 -1.20
N ARG A 121 -7.08 13.97 -0.97
CA ARG A 121 -6.30 13.19 0.02
C ARG A 121 -4.82 13.08 -0.35
N LEU A 122 -4.50 12.95 -1.63
CA LEU A 122 -3.11 12.87 -2.10
C LEU A 122 -2.36 14.18 -1.84
N ASN A 123 -3.00 15.33 -2.09
CA ASN A 123 -2.42 16.63 -1.78
C ASN A 123 -2.13 16.76 -0.28
N GLU A 124 -3.09 16.38 0.56
CA GLU A 124 -2.92 16.40 2.01
C GLU A 124 -1.77 15.48 2.46
N TYR A 125 -1.70 14.25 1.95
CA TYR A 125 -0.62 13.32 2.31
C TYR A 125 0.76 13.80 1.84
N TYR A 126 0.83 14.45 0.68
CA TYR A 126 2.07 15.06 0.21
C TYR A 126 2.57 16.12 1.18
N GLU A 127 1.69 17.01 1.65
CA GLU A 127 2.01 18.04 2.67
C GLU A 127 2.41 17.42 4.01
N LEU A 128 1.81 16.27 4.39
CA LEU A 128 2.23 15.50 5.58
C LEU A 128 3.58 14.78 5.42
N GLY A 129 4.18 14.83 4.24
CA GLY A 129 5.53 14.31 3.99
C GLY A 129 5.57 12.99 3.20
N ALA A 130 4.44 12.45 2.73
CA ALA A 130 4.43 11.28 1.87
C ALA A 130 5.10 11.57 0.52
N ARG A 131 5.84 10.60 -0.02
CA ARG A 131 6.51 10.68 -1.32
C ARG A 131 6.19 9.50 -2.22
N PHE A 132 5.56 8.48 -1.68
CA PHE A 132 5.03 7.35 -2.44
C PHE A 132 3.75 6.85 -1.80
N THR A 133 2.98 6.08 -2.55
CA THR A 133 1.70 5.56 -2.10
C THR A 133 1.56 4.08 -2.42
N LYS A 134 0.58 3.40 -1.81
CA LYS A 134 0.24 2.02 -2.08
C LYS A 134 -1.27 1.86 -2.24
N TRP A 135 -1.65 1.04 -3.23
CA TRP A 135 -3.02 0.58 -3.43
C TRP A 135 -3.00 -0.91 -3.77
N ARG A 136 -3.73 -1.69 -3.00
CA ARG A 136 -3.82 -3.14 -3.13
C ARG A 136 -5.10 -3.55 -3.83
N GLY A 137 -4.99 -4.23 -4.99
CA GLY A 137 -6.06 -4.98 -5.61
C GLY A 137 -5.96 -6.44 -5.23
N VAL A 138 -7.06 -7.09 -4.84
CA VAL A 138 -7.06 -8.48 -4.35
C VAL A 138 -7.79 -9.39 -5.32
N TYR A 139 -7.15 -10.50 -5.69
CA TYR A 139 -7.68 -11.48 -6.64
C TYR A 139 -7.73 -12.86 -6.00
N LEU A 140 -8.93 -13.41 -5.90
CA LEU A 140 -9.14 -14.81 -5.53
C LEU A 140 -8.73 -15.71 -6.69
N ILE A 141 -8.09 -16.84 -6.40
CA ILE A 141 -7.75 -17.86 -7.39
C ILE A 141 -8.54 -19.15 -7.15
N SER A 142 -9.16 -19.68 -8.20
CA SER A 142 -9.83 -20.97 -8.25
C SER A 142 -10.05 -21.36 -9.71
N ASP A 143 -10.76 -22.45 -9.98
CA ASP A 143 -11.14 -22.87 -11.34
C ASP A 143 -11.93 -21.80 -12.10
N LYS A 144 -12.69 -20.94 -11.39
CA LYS A 144 -13.55 -19.90 -11.96
C LYS A 144 -13.00 -18.50 -11.82
N TYR A 145 -12.02 -18.29 -10.94
CA TYR A 145 -11.51 -16.96 -10.57
C TYR A 145 -9.98 -16.86 -10.76
N PRO A 146 -9.45 -15.67 -10.95
CA PRO A 146 -10.18 -14.41 -11.13
C PRO A 146 -10.92 -14.35 -12.47
N SER A 147 -12.12 -13.75 -12.45
CA SER A 147 -12.90 -13.50 -13.67
C SER A 147 -12.32 -12.33 -14.47
N LYS A 148 -12.65 -12.27 -15.77
CA LYS A 148 -12.28 -11.12 -16.62
C LYS A 148 -12.83 -9.79 -16.07
N LEU A 149 -14.02 -9.82 -15.43
CA LEU A 149 -14.62 -8.65 -14.79
C LEU A 149 -13.73 -8.16 -13.66
N SER A 150 -13.35 -9.04 -12.73
CA SER A 150 -12.50 -8.70 -11.59
C SER A 150 -11.14 -8.17 -12.03
N ILE A 151 -10.49 -8.86 -12.96
CA ILE A 151 -9.17 -8.45 -13.49
C ILE A 151 -9.25 -7.06 -14.12
N SER A 152 -10.21 -6.83 -15.03
CA SER A 152 -10.31 -5.56 -15.74
C SER A 152 -10.70 -4.40 -14.84
N SER A 153 -11.65 -4.61 -13.91
CA SER A 153 -12.11 -3.55 -13.01
C SER A 153 -11.01 -3.10 -12.03
N ASN A 154 -10.30 -4.04 -11.42
CA ASN A 154 -9.21 -3.70 -10.51
C ASN A 154 -8.01 -3.12 -11.27
N ALA A 155 -7.65 -3.65 -12.44
CA ALA A 155 -6.56 -3.10 -13.26
C ALA A 155 -6.84 -1.64 -13.67
N HIS A 156 -8.07 -1.32 -14.08
CA HIS A 156 -8.46 0.05 -14.41
C HIS A 156 -8.43 0.97 -13.18
N ALA A 157 -8.90 0.50 -12.02
CA ALA A 157 -8.82 1.27 -10.77
C ALA A 157 -7.37 1.56 -10.37
N LEU A 158 -6.49 0.56 -10.44
CA LEU A 158 -5.06 0.69 -10.17
C LEU A 158 -4.37 1.68 -11.12
N ALA A 159 -4.71 1.66 -12.41
CA ALA A 159 -4.14 2.57 -13.39
C ALA A 159 -4.61 4.02 -13.15
N ARG A 160 -5.90 4.25 -12.88
CA ARG A 160 -6.42 5.58 -12.52
C ARG A 160 -5.81 6.12 -11.24
N TYR A 161 -5.69 5.27 -10.22
CA TYR A 161 -4.98 5.59 -8.99
C TYR A 161 -3.54 6.05 -9.27
N ALA A 162 -2.80 5.28 -10.07
CA ALA A 162 -1.41 5.59 -10.39
C ALA A 162 -1.26 6.96 -11.08
N ALA A 163 -2.15 7.29 -12.02
CA ALA A 163 -2.15 8.59 -12.70
C ALA A 163 -2.36 9.76 -11.71
N LEU A 164 -3.34 9.63 -10.80
CA LEU A 164 -3.60 10.65 -9.77
C LEU A 164 -2.41 10.83 -8.81
N VAL A 165 -1.75 9.75 -8.45
CA VAL A 165 -0.56 9.79 -7.58
C VAL A 165 0.61 10.49 -8.25
N GLN A 166 0.84 10.21 -9.54
CA GLN A 166 1.89 10.89 -10.31
C GLN A 166 1.59 12.37 -10.51
N GLU A 167 0.32 12.73 -10.74
CA GLU A 167 -0.14 14.13 -10.78
C GLU A 167 0.19 14.87 -9.48
N ALA A 168 0.03 14.20 -8.33
CA ALA A 168 0.37 14.74 -7.02
C ALA A 168 1.88 14.73 -6.69
N GLY A 169 2.75 14.34 -7.61
CA GLY A 169 4.20 14.32 -7.43
C GLY A 169 4.73 13.17 -6.58
N MET A 170 3.98 12.10 -6.44
CA MET A 170 4.35 10.90 -5.67
C MET A 170 4.52 9.66 -6.55
N VAL A 171 5.23 8.66 -6.04
CA VAL A 171 5.43 7.37 -6.72
C VAL A 171 4.33 6.39 -6.34
N PRO A 172 3.54 5.84 -7.28
CA PRO A 172 2.53 4.84 -6.99
C PRO A 172 3.14 3.43 -6.86
N ILE A 173 2.80 2.70 -5.81
CA ILE A 173 2.97 1.23 -5.76
C ILE A 173 1.64 0.60 -6.15
N ILE A 174 1.62 -0.04 -7.31
CA ILE A 174 0.51 -0.85 -7.80
C ILE A 174 0.70 -2.26 -7.25
N GLU A 175 -0.23 -2.70 -6.39
CA GLU A 175 -0.14 -4.02 -5.74
C GLU A 175 -1.31 -4.93 -6.17
N PRO A 176 -1.24 -5.56 -7.35
CA PRO A 176 -2.19 -6.58 -7.75
C PRO A 176 -1.84 -7.90 -7.06
N GLU A 177 -2.52 -8.21 -5.97
CA GLU A 177 -2.24 -9.39 -5.16
C GLU A 177 -3.17 -10.55 -5.53
N VAL A 178 -2.60 -11.59 -6.12
CA VAL A 178 -3.26 -12.90 -6.26
C VAL A 178 -3.07 -13.65 -4.94
N LEU A 179 -4.19 -14.01 -4.28
CA LEU A 179 -4.16 -14.68 -2.99
C LEU A 179 -3.51 -16.06 -3.11
N MET A 180 -2.63 -16.36 -2.17
CA MET A 180 -1.94 -17.66 -2.13
C MET A 180 -2.75 -18.79 -1.49
N ASP A 181 -3.85 -18.44 -0.81
CA ASP A 181 -4.72 -19.41 -0.13
C ASP A 181 -5.58 -20.17 -1.14
N GLY A 182 -5.70 -21.48 -0.98
CA GLY A 182 -6.51 -22.35 -1.81
C GLY A 182 -5.77 -23.62 -2.24
N ASP A 183 -6.39 -24.38 -3.16
CA ASP A 183 -5.91 -25.69 -3.62
C ASP A 183 -5.10 -25.62 -4.92
N HIS A 184 -4.90 -24.42 -5.47
CA HIS A 184 -4.20 -24.21 -6.72
C HIS A 184 -2.68 -24.43 -6.60
N SER A 185 -2.07 -24.84 -7.70
CA SER A 185 -0.63 -25.03 -7.76
C SER A 185 0.14 -23.72 -7.85
N ALA A 186 1.44 -23.75 -7.53
CA ALA A 186 2.34 -22.61 -7.76
C ALA A 186 2.38 -22.19 -9.24
N LYS A 187 2.19 -23.13 -10.17
CA LYS A 187 2.11 -22.85 -11.61
C LYS A 187 0.86 -22.04 -11.95
N ASP A 188 -0.29 -22.41 -11.38
CA ASP A 188 -1.55 -21.68 -11.60
C ASP A 188 -1.46 -20.27 -11.01
N CYS A 189 -0.88 -20.13 -9.82
CA CYS A 189 -0.62 -18.83 -9.20
C CYS A 189 0.27 -17.95 -10.10
N LEU A 190 1.36 -18.49 -10.64
CA LEU A 190 2.24 -17.78 -11.57
C LEU A 190 1.50 -17.32 -12.83
N MET A 191 0.70 -18.20 -13.43
CA MET A 191 -0.07 -17.85 -14.64
C MET A 191 -1.06 -16.73 -14.35
N LYS A 192 -1.82 -16.82 -13.25
CA LYS A 192 -2.80 -15.79 -12.89
C LYS A 192 -2.16 -14.48 -12.47
N THR A 193 -1.07 -14.52 -11.75
CA THR A 193 -0.30 -13.32 -11.40
C THR A 193 0.22 -12.61 -12.65
N SER A 194 0.76 -13.37 -13.62
CA SER A 194 1.22 -12.81 -14.89
C SER A 194 0.08 -12.19 -15.69
N GLU A 195 -1.09 -12.85 -15.76
CA GLU A 195 -2.29 -12.32 -16.42
C GLU A 195 -2.73 -10.99 -15.80
N VAL A 196 -2.81 -10.92 -14.49
CA VAL A 196 -3.25 -9.74 -13.75
C VAL A 196 -2.26 -8.58 -13.90
N ILE A 197 -0.95 -8.84 -13.77
CA ILE A 197 0.09 -7.82 -13.95
C ILE A 197 0.06 -7.26 -15.37
N ASN A 198 -0.01 -8.12 -16.38
CA ASN A 198 -0.09 -7.69 -17.78
C ASN A 198 -1.31 -6.80 -18.03
N LYS A 199 -2.47 -7.14 -17.42
CA LYS A 199 -3.67 -6.32 -17.53
C LYS A 199 -3.53 -4.96 -16.85
N CYS A 200 -2.82 -4.89 -15.73
CA CYS A 200 -2.52 -3.60 -15.08
C CYS A 200 -1.67 -2.71 -15.98
N TYR A 201 -0.60 -3.23 -16.59
CA TYR A 201 0.24 -2.46 -17.51
C TYR A 201 -0.51 -2.05 -18.79
N GLU A 202 -1.37 -2.92 -19.32
CA GLU A 202 -2.26 -2.55 -20.42
C GLU A 202 -3.16 -1.39 -20.03
N ALA A 203 -3.76 -1.42 -18.84
CA ALA A 203 -4.59 -0.33 -18.34
C ALA A 203 -3.81 0.98 -18.17
N VAL A 204 -2.57 0.93 -17.69
CA VAL A 204 -1.68 2.10 -17.59
C VAL A 204 -1.45 2.72 -18.96
N SER A 205 -1.31 1.93 -20.01
CA SER A 205 -1.03 2.45 -21.37
C SER A 205 -2.13 3.36 -21.94
N TYR A 206 -3.37 3.22 -21.49
CA TYR A 206 -4.48 4.09 -21.95
C TYR A 206 -4.95 5.10 -20.89
N THR A 207 -4.43 5.06 -19.66
CA THR A 207 -4.74 6.04 -18.61
C THR A 207 -3.63 7.09 -18.43
N HIS A 208 -2.48 6.84 -18.98
CA HIS A 208 -1.29 7.69 -18.95
C HIS A 208 -0.96 8.09 -20.39
#